data_262ff61b239b3a41224fda57e3bbe4f4
#
_entry.id   262ff61b239b3a41224fda57e3bbe4f4
#
_cell.length_a   1.000
_cell.length_b   1.000
_cell.length_c   1.000
_cell.angle_alpha   90.00
_cell.angle_beta   90.00
_cell.angle_gamma   90.00
#
_symmetry.space_group_name_H-M   'P 1'
#
loop_
_entity.id
_entity.type
_entity.pdbx_description
1 polymer ?
#
loop_
_entity_poly.entity_id
_entity_poly.type
_entity_poly.pdbx_seq_one_letter_code
_entity_poly.pdbx_strand_id
1 'polypeptide(L)'
;MRIALDQSRAAMHPRSMLIYKIFRAPEWADLQAAGETAGAPIDLEDGYIHFSTAPQAAETAAKHFAGAEGLVLAAIEADTLGETLVWEPSRGGQLFPHLYRRLSLSEVLWHADLPLIDGLHRFPESVTADAAADDASDGAAS
;
A
#
# COMPACT_ATOMS: atom_id res chain seq x y z
N MET A 1 19.82 -5.32 26.46
CA MET A 1 19.55 -4.95 25.89
C MET A 1 18.97 -5.12 25.12
N ARG A 2 18.59 -5.16 25.21
CA ARG A 2 18.16 -5.12 24.36
C ARG A 2 17.61 -4.59 23.77
N ILE A 3 17.22 -4.03 24.02
CA ILE A 3 16.77 -3.40 23.36
C ILE A 3 16.98 -3.04 22.41
N ALA A 4 17.32 -2.66 22.75
CA ALA A 4 17.68 -1.94 21.78
C ALA A 4 17.78 -2.50 20.61
N LEU A 5 17.92 -3.02 20.55
CA LEU A 5 18.15 -3.55 19.44
C LEU A 5 17.25 -3.41 18.53
N ASP A 6 16.41 -3.02 18.84
CA ASP A 6 15.57 -3.08 17.91
C ASP A 6 15.35 -1.94 17.21
N GLN A 7 15.50 -0.86 17.70
CA GLN A 7 15.44 0.26 17.04
C GLN A 7 16.37 0.28 16.04
N SER A 8 17.31 -0.28 16.32
CA SER A 8 18.23 -0.36 15.34
C SER A 8 17.64 -1.01 14.17
N ARG A 9 16.53 -1.60 14.34
CA ARG A 9 15.96 -2.24 13.31
C ARG A 9 15.58 -1.35 12.25
N ALA A 10 14.97 -0.26 12.53
CA ALA A 10 14.63 0.69 11.53
C ALA A 10 15.87 1.14 10.82
N ALA A 11 16.93 1.34 11.55
CA ALA A 11 18.15 1.77 10.93
C ALA A 11 18.75 0.67 10.09
N MET A 12 18.54 -0.55 10.49
CA MET A 12 19.11 -1.64 9.77
C MET A 12 18.35 -2.01 8.54
N HIS A 13 17.15 -1.51 8.41
CA HIS A 13 16.35 -1.80 7.26
C HIS A 13 16.00 -0.54 6.50
N PRO A 14 17.02 0.16 6.01
CA PRO A 14 16.74 1.37 5.27
C PRO A 14 16.00 1.06 3.99
N ARG A 15 15.97 -0.22 3.64
CA ARG A 15 15.30 -0.58 2.46
C ARG A 15 13.94 -1.10 2.69
N SER A 16 13.43 -1.03 3.93
CA SER A 16 12.06 -1.37 4.20
C SER A 16 11.18 -0.59 3.27
N MET A 17 10.21 -1.25 2.70
CA MET A 17 9.38 -0.65 1.71
C MET A 17 7.94 -0.66 2.17
N LEU A 18 7.27 0.48 2.05
CA LEU A 18 5.86 0.55 2.31
C LEU A 18 5.10 0.27 1.02
N ILE A 19 4.03 -0.48 1.16
CA ILE A 19 3.10 -0.66 0.06
C ILE A 19 1.76 -0.13 0.52
N TYR A 20 0.88 0.16 -0.43
CA TYR A 20 -0.32 0.91 -0.14
C TYR A 20 -1.53 0.23 -0.73
N LYS A 21 -2.64 0.33 -0.02
CA LYS A 21 -3.90 -0.15 -0.53
C LYS A 21 -4.93 0.95 -0.37
N ILE A 22 -5.74 1.13 -1.41
CA ILE A 22 -6.81 2.10 -1.40
C ILE A 22 -8.10 1.35 -1.10
N PHE A 23 -8.79 1.78 -0.05
CA PHE A 23 -10.06 1.19 0.36
C PHE A 23 -11.19 2.16 0.08
N ARG A 24 -12.33 1.63 -0.36
CA ARG A 24 -13.54 2.40 -0.35
C ARG A 24 -14.05 2.43 1.09
N ALA A 25 -14.83 3.45 1.41
CA ALA A 25 -15.25 3.64 2.80
C ALA A 25 -15.89 2.39 3.43
N PRO A 26 -16.81 1.69 2.74
CA PRO A 26 -17.39 0.49 3.34
C PRO A 26 -16.36 -0.61 3.56
N GLU A 27 -15.39 -0.72 2.65
CA GLU A 27 -14.36 -1.75 2.77
C GLU A 27 -13.47 -1.49 3.98
N TRP A 28 -13.14 -0.21 4.20
CA TRP A 28 -12.33 0.16 5.35
C TRP A 28 -13.10 -0.09 6.65
N ALA A 29 -14.39 0.26 6.65
CA ALA A 29 -15.22 0.01 7.82
C ALA A 29 -15.31 -1.47 8.15
N ASP A 30 -15.41 -2.31 7.12
CA ASP A 30 -15.47 -3.76 7.33
C ASP A 30 -14.16 -4.27 7.92
N LEU A 31 -13.03 -3.78 7.45
CA LEU A 31 -11.75 -4.18 8.00
C LEU A 31 -11.66 -3.80 9.47
N GLN A 32 -12.10 -2.59 9.81
CA GLN A 32 -12.06 -2.15 11.19
C GLN A 32 -12.97 -3.00 12.08
N ALA A 33 -14.13 -3.36 11.57
CA ALA A 33 -15.10 -4.13 12.36
C ALA A 33 -14.65 -5.56 12.54
N ALA A 34 -14.15 -6.19 11.50
CA ALA A 34 -13.78 -7.60 11.54
C ALA A 34 -12.35 -7.84 11.99
N GLY A 35 -11.50 -6.84 11.89
CA GLY A 35 -10.09 -6.97 12.24
C GLY A 35 -9.24 -7.59 11.15
N GLU A 36 -9.83 -8.00 10.06
CA GLU A 36 -9.10 -8.54 8.92
C GLU A 36 -9.98 -8.48 7.68
N THR A 37 -9.37 -8.60 6.52
CA THR A 37 -10.10 -8.57 5.26
C THR A 37 -9.46 -9.50 4.25
N ALA A 38 -10.30 -10.06 3.38
CA ALA A 38 -9.82 -10.80 2.22
C ALA A 38 -9.72 -9.91 1.00
N GLY A 39 -10.08 -8.63 1.15
CA GLY A 39 -9.92 -7.65 0.08
C GLY A 39 -11.25 -7.21 -0.51
N ALA A 40 -11.14 -6.36 -1.52
CA ALA A 40 -12.28 -5.85 -2.26
C ALA A 40 -12.79 -6.92 -3.22
N PRO A 41 -13.95 -6.70 -3.86
CA PRO A 41 -14.48 -7.71 -4.78
C PRO A 41 -13.49 -8.15 -5.85
N ILE A 42 -12.71 -7.23 -6.39
CA ILE A 42 -11.73 -7.61 -7.41
C ILE A 42 -10.63 -8.50 -6.82
N ASP A 43 -10.27 -8.25 -5.55
CA ASP A 43 -9.28 -9.08 -4.87
C ASP A 43 -9.81 -10.49 -4.70
N LEU A 44 -11.07 -10.61 -4.30
CA LEU A 44 -11.69 -11.92 -4.11
C LEU A 44 -11.76 -12.68 -5.42
N GLU A 45 -12.07 -11.96 -6.48
CA GLU A 45 -12.18 -12.55 -7.79
C GLU A 45 -10.82 -13.07 -8.28
N ASP A 46 -9.76 -12.30 -8.04
CA ASP A 46 -8.44 -12.65 -8.51
C ASP A 46 -7.71 -13.62 -7.59
N GLY A 47 -8.15 -13.73 -6.35
CA GLY A 47 -7.55 -14.67 -5.40
C GLY A 47 -6.39 -14.11 -4.60
N TYR A 48 -6.17 -12.81 -4.63
CA TYR A 48 -5.12 -12.15 -3.84
C TYR A 48 -5.48 -10.69 -3.67
N ILE A 49 -4.91 -10.06 -2.63
CA ILE A 49 -5.17 -8.66 -2.36
C ILE A 49 -4.16 -7.82 -3.14
N HIS A 50 -4.66 -6.84 -3.88
CA HIS A 50 -3.84 -5.96 -4.71
C HIS A 50 -3.32 -4.79 -3.89
N PHE A 51 -2.02 -4.53 -4.00
CA PHE A 51 -1.38 -3.36 -3.39
C PHE A 51 -0.63 -2.60 -4.46
N SER A 52 -0.14 -1.43 -4.10
CA SER A 52 0.66 -0.58 -4.98
C SER A 52 1.88 -0.09 -4.22
N THR A 53 2.98 0.11 -4.94
CA THR A 53 4.10 0.85 -4.37
C THR A 53 3.74 2.33 -4.39
N ALA A 54 4.57 3.16 -3.76
CA ALA A 54 4.29 4.60 -3.74
C ALA A 54 4.18 5.19 -5.15
N PRO A 55 5.12 4.91 -6.07
CA PRO A 55 4.97 5.45 -7.42
C PRO A 55 3.75 4.93 -8.17
N GLN A 56 3.31 3.72 -7.84
CA GLN A 56 2.17 3.12 -8.54
C GLN A 56 0.82 3.60 -8.01
N ALA A 57 0.79 4.12 -6.78
CA ALA A 57 -0.47 4.40 -6.11
C ALA A 57 -1.31 5.45 -6.82
N ALA A 58 -0.67 6.50 -7.32
CA ALA A 58 -1.41 7.57 -8.00
C ALA A 58 -2.06 7.06 -9.28
N GLU A 59 -1.35 6.23 -10.02
CA GLU A 59 -1.90 5.67 -11.24
C GLU A 59 -3.03 4.71 -10.93
N THR A 60 -2.89 3.93 -9.87
CA THR A 60 -3.95 3.03 -9.43
C THR A 60 -5.21 3.81 -9.09
N ALA A 61 -5.06 4.92 -8.38
CA ALA A 61 -6.21 5.76 -8.03
C ALA A 61 -6.86 6.32 -9.29
N ALA A 62 -6.05 6.77 -10.24
CA ALA A 62 -6.58 7.37 -11.45
C ALA A 62 -7.32 6.34 -12.31
N LYS A 63 -6.82 5.12 -12.37
CA LYS A 63 -7.40 4.11 -13.23
C LYS A 63 -8.61 3.40 -12.62
N HIS A 64 -8.56 3.14 -11.33
CA HIS A 64 -9.58 2.30 -10.71
C HIS A 64 -10.50 3.04 -9.76
N PHE A 65 -10.16 4.25 -9.38
CA PHE A 65 -10.95 5.01 -8.41
C PHE A 65 -11.27 6.41 -8.88
N ALA A 66 -11.20 6.66 -10.18
CA ALA A 66 -11.45 8.00 -10.72
C ALA A 66 -12.79 8.54 -10.21
N GLY A 67 -12.76 9.73 -9.66
CA GLY A 67 -13.98 10.38 -9.17
C GLY A 67 -14.53 9.85 -7.87
N ALA A 68 -13.91 8.84 -7.29
CA ALA A 68 -14.40 8.24 -6.07
C ALA A 68 -14.07 9.11 -4.87
N GLU A 69 -15.02 9.24 -3.96
CA GLU A 69 -14.85 10.01 -2.74
C GLU A 69 -14.87 9.10 -1.53
N GLY A 70 -14.37 9.60 -0.41
CA GLY A 70 -14.41 8.85 0.83
C GLY A 70 -13.42 7.70 0.88
N LEU A 71 -12.39 7.75 0.06
CA LEU A 71 -11.39 6.69 0.03
C LEU A 71 -10.44 6.81 1.23
N VAL A 72 -9.91 5.66 1.63
CA VAL A 72 -8.91 5.59 2.70
C VAL A 72 -7.68 4.92 2.13
N LEU A 73 -6.52 5.51 2.38
CA LEU A 73 -5.26 4.93 1.98
C LEU A 73 -4.61 4.29 3.20
N ALA A 74 -4.19 3.04 3.07
CA ALA A 74 -3.51 2.34 4.15
C ALA A 74 -2.10 2.01 3.72
N ALA A 75 -1.16 2.14 4.64
CA ALA A 75 0.24 1.83 4.40
C ALA A 75 0.63 0.60 5.20
N ILE A 76 1.29 -0.33 4.56
CA ILE A 76 1.70 -1.59 5.18
C ILE A 76 3.19 -1.80 4.90
N GLU A 77 3.92 -2.27 5.89
CA GLU A 77 5.32 -2.60 5.72
C GLU A 77 5.41 -3.93 4.99
N ALA A 78 5.95 -3.93 3.78
CA ALA A 78 5.98 -5.13 2.94
C ALA A 78 6.67 -6.30 3.63
N ASP A 79 7.74 -6.03 4.38
CA ASP A 79 8.49 -7.09 5.03
C ASP A 79 7.65 -7.87 6.03
N THR A 80 6.67 -7.24 6.66
CA THR A 80 5.86 -7.92 7.66
C THR A 80 4.95 -8.97 7.06
N LEU A 81 4.75 -8.92 5.75
CA LEU A 81 3.87 -9.87 5.07
C LEU A 81 4.58 -11.14 4.64
N GLY A 82 5.91 -11.12 4.65
CA GLY A 82 6.71 -12.32 4.40
C GLY A 82 6.48 -12.92 3.03
N GLU A 83 6.53 -14.23 2.99
CA GLU A 83 6.45 -14.96 1.72
C GLU A 83 5.07 -14.94 1.11
N THR A 84 4.05 -14.52 1.87
CA THR A 84 2.71 -14.46 1.31
C THR A 84 2.53 -13.25 0.40
N LEU A 85 3.49 -12.32 0.40
CA LEU A 85 3.47 -11.19 -0.50
C LEU A 85 4.32 -11.55 -1.72
N VAL A 86 3.69 -11.59 -2.89
CA VAL A 86 4.35 -12.00 -4.13
C VAL A 86 4.32 -10.82 -5.10
N TRP A 87 5.46 -10.54 -5.71
CA TRP A 87 5.55 -9.46 -6.68
C TRP A 87 5.34 -10.05 -8.07
N GLU A 88 4.29 -9.60 -8.74
CA GLU A 88 3.87 -10.22 -9.98
C GLU A 88 3.62 -9.17 -11.06
N PRO A 89 3.90 -9.48 -12.33
CA PRO A 89 3.64 -8.53 -13.41
C PRO A 89 2.14 -8.22 -13.51
N SER A 90 1.85 -6.97 -13.77
CA SER A 90 0.49 -6.53 -13.99
C SER A 90 0.53 -5.44 -15.04
N ARG A 91 -0.21 -4.36 -14.85
CA ARG A 91 -0.30 -3.30 -15.84
C ARG A 91 1.07 -2.91 -16.36
N GLY A 92 1.22 -2.90 -17.69
CA GLY A 92 2.44 -2.45 -18.32
C GLY A 92 3.66 -3.30 -18.03
N GLY A 93 3.47 -4.48 -17.48
CA GLY A 93 4.58 -5.36 -17.15
C GLY A 93 5.28 -5.04 -15.85
N GLN A 94 4.84 -4.02 -15.14
CA GLN A 94 5.42 -3.67 -13.85
C GLN A 94 5.04 -4.70 -12.81
N LEU A 95 5.91 -4.89 -11.83
CA LEU A 95 5.62 -5.79 -10.73
C LEU A 95 4.79 -5.06 -9.68
N PHE A 96 3.70 -5.68 -9.31
CA PHE A 96 2.83 -5.17 -8.25
C PHE A 96 2.81 -6.16 -7.10
N PRO A 97 2.71 -5.68 -5.87
CA PRO A 97 2.68 -6.60 -4.72
C PRO A 97 1.29 -7.17 -4.52
N HIS A 98 1.21 -8.49 -4.46
CA HIS A 98 -0.04 -9.21 -4.28
C HIS A 98 0.05 -10.07 -3.04
N LEU A 99 -0.93 -9.94 -2.15
CA LEU A 99 -0.92 -10.67 -0.88
C LEU A 99 -1.84 -11.88 -0.99
N TYR A 100 -1.28 -13.05 -0.74
CA TYR A 100 -2.01 -14.32 -0.86
C TYR A 100 -2.52 -14.82 0.49
N ARG A 101 -3.08 -13.93 1.28
CA ARG A 101 -3.79 -14.24 2.51
C ARG A 101 -4.56 -13.03 2.95
N ARG A 102 -5.32 -13.16 4.01
CA ARG A 102 -6.05 -12.02 4.56
C ARG A 102 -5.07 -11.01 5.15
N LEU A 103 -5.47 -9.76 5.13
CA LEU A 103 -4.72 -8.68 5.74
C LEU A 103 -5.35 -8.38 7.08
N SER A 104 -4.54 -8.31 8.13
CA SER A 104 -5.00 -7.96 9.46
C SER A 104 -4.94 -6.47 9.66
N LEU A 105 -5.92 -5.94 10.38
CA LEU A 105 -5.91 -4.51 10.72
C LEU A 105 -4.62 -4.13 11.45
N SER A 106 -4.10 -5.05 12.27
CA SER A 106 -2.88 -4.78 13.02
C SER A 106 -1.66 -4.63 12.12
N GLU A 107 -1.75 -5.04 10.86
CA GLU A 107 -0.66 -4.90 9.92
C GLU A 107 -0.66 -3.56 9.20
N VAL A 108 -1.71 -2.77 9.40
CA VAL A 108 -1.77 -1.43 8.82
C VAL A 108 -0.92 -0.51 9.68
N LEU A 109 0.16 -0.01 9.10
CA LEU A 109 1.10 0.84 9.82
C LEU A 109 0.48 2.20 10.10
N TRP A 110 -0.16 2.78 9.09
CA TRP A 110 -0.93 4.01 9.25
C TRP A 110 -1.96 4.08 8.13
N HIS A 111 -2.93 4.93 8.30
CA HIS A 111 -3.93 5.16 7.26
C HIS A 111 -4.29 6.64 7.26
N ALA A 112 -4.86 7.08 6.15
CA ALA A 112 -5.25 8.47 6.01
C ALA A 112 -6.34 8.58 4.98
N ASP A 113 -7.14 9.63 5.08
CA ASP A 113 -8.12 9.92 4.06
C ASP A 113 -7.41 10.22 2.75
N LEU A 114 -8.05 9.85 1.65
CA LEU A 114 -7.53 10.13 0.33
C LEU A 114 -8.54 11.04 -0.36
N PRO A 115 -8.48 12.35 -0.08
CA PRO A 115 -9.53 13.26 -0.57
C PRO A 115 -9.45 13.48 -2.06
N LEU A 116 -10.61 13.70 -2.65
CA LEU A 116 -10.71 14.04 -4.06
C LEU A 116 -10.86 15.55 -4.16
N ILE A 117 -9.88 16.20 -4.78
CA ILE A 117 -9.86 17.65 -4.89
C ILE A 117 -9.61 18.01 -6.33
N ASP A 118 -10.54 18.76 -6.92
CA ASP A 118 -10.44 19.18 -8.33
C ASP A 118 -10.26 17.99 -9.25
N GLY A 119 -10.96 16.89 -8.94
CA GLY A 119 -10.95 15.72 -9.79
C GLY A 119 -9.77 14.79 -9.60
N LEU A 120 -8.84 15.11 -8.70
CA LEU A 120 -7.67 14.27 -8.45
C LEU A 120 -7.59 13.93 -6.98
N HIS A 121 -7.10 12.73 -6.71
CA HIS A 121 -6.90 12.32 -5.33
C HIS A 121 -5.60 12.92 -4.80
N ARG A 122 -5.66 13.45 -3.58
CA ARG A 122 -4.51 14.08 -2.95
C ARG A 122 -3.88 13.13 -1.96
N PHE A 123 -2.70 12.67 -2.30
CA PHE A 123 -1.98 11.73 -1.45
C PHE A 123 -1.24 12.46 -0.34
N PRO A 124 -1.08 11.82 0.83
CA PRO A 124 -0.28 12.42 1.91
C PRO A 124 1.13 12.69 1.42
N GLU A 125 1.74 13.70 2.02
CA GLU A 125 3.07 14.12 1.63
C GLU A 125 4.08 12.98 1.80
N SER A 126 3.90 12.16 2.81
CA SER A 126 4.82 11.03 3.03
C SER A 126 4.81 10.06 1.86
N VAL A 127 3.67 9.90 1.20
CA VAL A 127 3.58 9.01 0.04
C VAL A 127 4.25 9.66 -1.17
N THR A 128 4.01 10.94 -1.39
CA THR A 128 4.64 11.60 -2.54
C THR A 128 6.15 11.68 -2.35
N ALA A 129 6.61 11.85 -1.12
CA ALA A 129 8.04 11.85 -0.83
C ALA A 129 8.62 10.46 -1.06
N ASP A 130 7.89 9.42 -0.65
CA ASP A 130 8.29 8.04 -0.84
C ASP A 130 8.39 7.72 -2.34
N ALA A 131 7.42 8.19 -3.13
CA ALA A 131 7.43 7.98 -4.56
C ALA A 131 8.63 8.69 -5.21
N ALA A 132 8.92 9.89 -4.76
CA ALA A 132 10.05 10.65 -5.30
C ALA A 132 11.36 9.98 -4.94
N ALA A 133 11.48 9.43 -3.75
CA ALA A 133 12.68 8.74 -3.33
C ALA A 133 12.89 7.47 -4.15
N ASP A 134 11.82 6.74 -4.43
CA ASP A 134 11.91 5.56 -5.27
C ASP A 134 12.35 5.93 -6.68
N ASP A 135 11.76 6.97 -7.23
CA ASP A 135 12.12 7.43 -8.56
C ASP A 135 13.58 7.84 -8.61
N ALA A 136 14.02 8.54 -7.59
CA ALA A 136 15.40 8.98 -7.54
C ALA A 136 16.35 7.79 -7.42
N SER A 137 15.96 6.81 -6.65
CA SER A 137 16.75 5.60 -6.53
C SER A 137 16.85 4.87 -7.84
N ASP A 138 15.73 4.75 -8.53
CA ASP A 138 15.72 4.09 -9.81
C ASP A 138 16.58 4.85 -10.80
N GLY A 139 16.48 6.15 -10.77
CA GLY A 139 17.29 6.96 -11.66
C GLY A 139 18.77 6.79 -11.36
N ALA A 140 19.12 6.73 -10.10
CA ALA A 140 20.50 6.55 -9.73
C ALA A 140 21.01 5.18 -10.14
N ALA A 141 20.14 4.20 -10.09
CA ALA A 141 20.53 2.85 -10.44
C ALA A 141 20.72 2.70 -11.94
N SER A 142 20.06 3.53 -12.70
CA SER A 142 20.20 3.44 -14.14
C SER A 142 21.51 4.03 -14.57
#